data_c668139f29c3cda1919860a96c6589e7
#
_entry.id   c668139f29c3cda1919860a96c6589e7
#
_cell.length_a   1.000
_cell.length_b   1.000
_cell.length_c   1.000
_cell.angle_alpha   90.00
_cell.angle_beta   90.00
_cell.angle_gamma   90.00
#
_symmetry.space_group_name_H-M   'P 1'
#
loop_
_entity.id
_entity.type
_entity.pdbx_description
1 polymer ?
#
loop_
_entity_poly.entity_id
_entity_poly.type
_entity_poly.pdbx_seq_one_letter_code
_entity_poly.pdbx_strand_id
1 'polypeptide(L)'
;MRLRVKIFSIVLILCMLSGTILYAQSKQSVFEDHSLFNLNKTTVRIWYTDDALTPYLQNKAVAYSESRSRVRIEPVLVSGLEYLEAINKASLEDDNYPDLYIITNDSLEKAYLAGLALEIDNGVDFLDEETFPTSAVNSVTYNGRLIAYPFYYETSSLVYNKTYLENMVREELQAEADMAEGEEAEESAEEDSSAEASTEADVDEDSAISDKEVQAGVEEKIPHTIADILKFAQGYNAPDQVEAVFKWDVTDIFYNYFFVGNYMNVGGKAGDDVSLIDIYNSDTISCMKIYQQLNQFFAIDAKEIDYDQIVQDFIDGKIVFTVATTDILSKIEAAKASGECEYDFEVADIPDITSDYKTRTMSVTDCIVVNGYSEHPTEANSFARYLLNDNSGDIYKLGGKPAAHFGVNYGDKNLDTFTEVYADSVPMPKTIETSNLWMELEIAFTKIWNGDDFNSTLKNVSESIMTQVTGTAFEEETLPDPTDLDVTDGLTEESD
;
A
#
# COMPACT_ATOMS: atom_id res chain seq x y z
N MET A 1 -69.45 23.66 -5.94
CA MET A 1 -68.13 24.31 -6.14
C MET A 1 -66.99 23.65 -5.27
N ARG A 2 -67.23 23.38 -3.98
CA ARG A 2 -66.21 22.77 -3.09
C ARG A 2 -65.72 21.37 -3.47
N LEU A 3 -66.59 20.51 -4.05
CA LEU A 3 -66.20 19.15 -4.42
C LEU A 3 -65.25 19.12 -5.67
N ARG A 4 -65.54 19.96 -6.67
CA ARG A 4 -64.71 20.09 -7.88
C ARG A 4 -63.30 20.62 -7.55
N VAL A 5 -63.20 21.56 -6.60
CA VAL A 5 -61.91 22.08 -6.13
C VAL A 5 -61.10 21.01 -5.39
N LYS A 6 -61.75 20.17 -4.56
CA LYS A 6 -61.10 19.06 -3.86
C LYS A 6 -60.61 17.99 -4.85
N ILE A 7 -61.41 17.63 -5.85
CA ILE A 7 -61.02 16.68 -6.90
C ILE A 7 -59.86 17.24 -7.70
N PHE A 8 -59.89 18.51 -8.08
CA PHE A 8 -58.79 19.16 -8.81
C PHE A 8 -57.50 19.18 -7.98
N SER A 9 -57.57 19.47 -6.68
CA SER A 9 -56.39 19.42 -5.79
C SER A 9 -55.82 18.03 -5.65
N ILE A 10 -56.62 16.97 -5.55
CA ILE A 10 -56.18 15.58 -5.47
C ILE A 10 -55.51 15.16 -6.79
N VAL A 11 -56.08 15.50 -7.94
CA VAL A 11 -55.49 15.21 -9.25
C VAL A 11 -54.15 15.94 -9.42
N LEU A 12 -54.05 17.20 -8.98
CA LEU A 12 -52.80 17.96 -9.03
C LEU A 12 -51.70 17.30 -8.17
N ILE A 13 -52.05 16.86 -6.96
CA ILE A 13 -51.11 16.15 -6.06
C ILE A 13 -50.67 14.80 -6.66
N LEU A 14 -51.59 14.05 -7.25
CA LEU A 14 -51.29 12.80 -7.93
C LEU A 14 -50.41 13.02 -9.17
N CYS A 15 -50.62 14.06 -9.94
CA CYS A 15 -49.75 14.43 -11.07
C CYS A 15 -48.34 14.86 -10.61
N MET A 16 -48.24 15.60 -9.49
CA MET A 16 -46.94 15.94 -8.92
C MET A 16 -46.20 14.69 -8.40
N LEU A 17 -46.88 13.78 -7.69
CA LEU A 17 -46.32 12.54 -7.19
C LEU A 17 -45.88 11.60 -8.35
N SER A 18 -46.70 11.47 -9.38
CA SER A 18 -46.32 10.65 -10.56
C SER A 18 -45.15 11.28 -11.34
N GLY A 19 -45.10 12.62 -11.43
CA GLY A 19 -43.99 13.35 -12.03
C GLY A 19 -42.68 13.13 -11.26
N THR A 20 -42.72 13.16 -9.92
CA THR A 20 -41.53 12.89 -9.09
C THR A 20 -41.06 11.45 -9.15
N ILE A 21 -41.98 10.46 -9.23
CA ILE A 21 -41.64 9.06 -9.38
C ILE A 21 -41.02 8.78 -10.76
N LEU A 22 -41.61 9.33 -11.83
CA LEU A 22 -41.06 9.19 -13.19
C LEU A 22 -39.66 9.84 -13.33
N TYR A 23 -39.46 10.96 -12.67
CA TYR A 23 -38.18 11.65 -12.65
C TYR A 23 -37.13 10.89 -11.84
N ALA A 24 -37.49 10.31 -10.69
CA ALA A 24 -36.61 9.44 -9.91
C ALA A 24 -36.19 8.15 -10.67
N GLN A 25 -37.04 7.62 -11.56
CA GLN A 25 -36.73 6.47 -12.41
C GLN A 25 -35.84 6.81 -13.63
N SER A 26 -35.71 8.07 -13.99
CA SER A 26 -34.99 8.51 -15.20
C SER A 26 -33.45 8.55 -15.02
N LYS A 27 -32.88 8.14 -13.90
CA LYS A 27 -31.43 8.22 -13.56
C LYS A 27 -30.83 9.64 -13.59
N GLN A 28 -31.62 10.66 -13.81
CA GLN A 28 -31.18 12.03 -13.64
C GLN A 28 -31.63 12.50 -12.24
N SER A 29 -30.69 12.99 -11.43
CA SER A 29 -31.01 13.48 -10.10
C SER A 29 -31.98 14.65 -10.22
N VAL A 30 -33.06 14.62 -9.45
CA VAL A 30 -34.12 15.68 -9.42
C VAL A 30 -33.54 17.07 -9.12
N PHE A 31 -32.24 17.14 -8.82
CA PHE A 31 -31.53 18.33 -8.37
C PHE A 31 -30.51 18.85 -9.37
N GLU A 32 -30.36 18.25 -10.56
CA GLU A 32 -29.32 18.66 -11.51
C GLU A 32 -29.64 19.91 -12.34
N ASP A 33 -30.89 20.25 -12.55
CA ASP A 33 -31.20 21.52 -13.24
C ASP A 33 -32.47 22.16 -12.74
N HIS A 34 -32.40 23.44 -12.40
CA HIS A 34 -33.45 24.36 -11.98
C HIS A 34 -33.81 24.41 -10.50
N SER A 35 -32.90 24.95 -9.74
CA SER A 35 -33.15 25.23 -8.34
C SER A 35 -33.88 26.56 -8.13
N LEU A 36 -35.15 26.49 -7.96
CA LEU A 36 -35.84 27.53 -7.17
C LEU A 36 -35.37 27.53 -5.68
N PHE A 37 -34.55 26.54 -5.28
CA PHE A 37 -34.04 26.37 -3.92
C PHE A 37 -32.49 26.45 -3.82
N ASN A 38 -31.76 26.65 -4.93
CA ASN A 38 -30.29 26.80 -4.96
C ASN A 38 -29.86 28.28 -4.96
N LEU A 39 -30.68 29.16 -4.48
CA LEU A 39 -30.30 30.56 -4.31
C LEU A 39 -29.04 30.65 -3.41
N ASN A 40 -27.87 30.83 -4.02
CA ASN A 40 -26.58 31.12 -3.42
C ASN A 40 -25.82 29.95 -2.78
N LYS A 41 -25.81 28.72 -3.35
CA LYS A 41 -24.85 27.71 -2.95
C LYS A 41 -23.57 27.84 -3.79
N THR A 42 -22.43 27.94 -3.12
CA THR A 42 -21.11 27.79 -3.76
C THR A 42 -20.92 26.33 -4.16
N THR A 43 -20.65 26.08 -5.42
CA THR A 43 -20.30 24.70 -5.90
C THR A 43 -18.80 24.56 -5.90
N VAL A 44 -18.30 23.52 -5.23
CA VAL A 44 -16.88 23.12 -5.19
C VAL A 44 -16.74 21.79 -5.91
N ARG A 45 -15.96 21.76 -6.97
CA ARG A 45 -15.73 20.56 -7.79
C ARG A 45 -14.45 19.88 -7.37
N ILE A 46 -14.51 18.55 -7.18
CA ILE A 46 -13.35 17.70 -6.98
C ILE A 46 -13.20 16.71 -8.13
N TRP A 47 -12.13 16.83 -8.89
CA TRP A 47 -11.81 15.88 -9.96
C TRP A 47 -10.94 14.74 -9.42
N TYR A 48 -11.19 13.52 -9.92
CA TYR A 48 -10.45 12.32 -9.58
C TYR A 48 -10.49 11.34 -10.76
N THR A 49 -9.55 10.40 -10.79
CA THR A 49 -9.34 9.47 -11.91
C THR A 49 -9.63 8.02 -11.54
N ASP A 50 -9.58 7.67 -10.25
CA ASP A 50 -9.84 6.32 -9.75
C ASP A 50 -11.34 6.15 -9.46
N ASP A 51 -12.02 5.31 -10.26
CA ASP A 51 -13.46 5.06 -10.14
C ASP A 51 -13.85 4.36 -8.83
N ALA A 52 -12.91 3.62 -8.20
CA ALA A 52 -13.11 2.99 -6.90
C ALA A 52 -13.46 4.02 -5.80
N LEU A 53 -12.96 5.25 -5.90
CA LEU A 53 -13.28 6.34 -4.97
C LEU A 53 -14.69 6.91 -5.13
N THR A 54 -15.40 6.60 -6.23
CA THR A 54 -16.70 7.20 -6.52
C THR A 54 -17.72 7.03 -5.40
N PRO A 55 -17.93 5.83 -4.82
CA PRO A 55 -18.89 5.64 -3.73
C PRO A 55 -18.53 6.46 -2.48
N TYR A 56 -17.23 6.52 -2.14
CA TYR A 56 -16.75 7.28 -0.99
C TYR A 56 -16.96 8.79 -1.19
N LEU A 57 -16.46 9.33 -2.29
CA LEU A 57 -16.53 10.78 -2.56
C LEU A 57 -17.99 11.27 -2.69
N GLN A 58 -18.88 10.48 -3.31
CA GLN A 58 -20.30 10.81 -3.37
C GLN A 58 -20.95 10.81 -1.99
N ASN A 59 -20.65 9.81 -1.14
CA ASN A 59 -21.15 9.76 0.23
C ASN A 59 -20.70 10.97 1.03
N LYS A 60 -19.40 11.29 1.02
CA LYS A 60 -18.84 12.42 1.77
C LYS A 60 -19.30 13.78 1.23
N ALA A 61 -19.47 13.91 -0.09
CA ALA A 61 -20.02 15.12 -0.72
C ALA A 61 -21.45 15.41 -0.25
N VAL A 62 -22.30 14.40 -0.17
CA VAL A 62 -23.67 14.54 0.34
C VAL A 62 -23.64 14.93 1.82
N ALA A 63 -22.94 14.19 2.66
CA ALA A 63 -22.86 14.43 4.10
C ALA A 63 -22.31 15.83 4.41
N TYR A 64 -21.26 16.26 3.70
CA TYR A 64 -20.70 17.60 3.86
C TYR A 64 -21.69 18.69 3.44
N SER A 65 -22.35 18.52 2.29
CA SER A 65 -23.33 19.48 1.76
C SER A 65 -24.59 19.62 2.64
N GLU A 66 -24.99 18.55 3.34
CA GLU A 66 -26.07 18.58 4.32
C GLU A 66 -25.65 19.34 5.58
N SER A 67 -24.41 19.16 6.05
CA SER A 67 -23.86 19.88 7.21
C SER A 67 -23.54 21.34 6.92
N ARG A 68 -23.33 21.72 5.66
CA ARG A 68 -22.93 23.05 5.18
C ARG A 68 -23.91 23.58 4.13
N SER A 69 -25.04 24.12 4.55
CA SER A 69 -26.18 24.50 3.69
C SER A 69 -25.86 25.46 2.53
N ARG A 70 -24.71 26.14 2.55
CA ARG A 70 -24.25 27.07 1.52
C ARG A 70 -23.23 26.50 0.53
N VAL A 71 -22.76 25.27 0.74
CA VAL A 71 -21.79 24.63 -0.11
C VAL A 71 -22.36 23.37 -0.73
N ARG A 72 -22.10 23.15 -2.00
CA ARG A 72 -22.36 21.90 -2.71
C ARG A 72 -21.04 21.34 -3.19
N ILE A 73 -20.75 20.10 -2.84
CA ILE A 73 -19.61 19.38 -3.39
C ILE A 73 -20.05 18.57 -4.60
N GLU A 74 -19.26 18.61 -5.65
CA GLU A 74 -19.51 17.93 -6.93
C GLU A 74 -18.29 17.06 -7.29
N PRO A 75 -18.28 15.75 -6.93
CA PRO A 75 -17.26 14.82 -7.37
C PRO A 75 -17.41 14.54 -8.87
N VAL A 76 -16.31 14.63 -9.63
CA VAL A 76 -16.29 14.44 -11.09
C VAL A 76 -15.21 13.45 -11.43
N LEU A 77 -15.62 12.26 -11.88
CA LEU A 77 -14.69 11.24 -12.43
C LEU A 77 -14.27 11.68 -13.83
N VAL A 78 -12.97 11.74 -14.07
CA VAL A 78 -12.38 12.13 -15.36
C VAL A 78 -11.34 11.13 -15.80
N SER A 79 -10.94 11.19 -17.09
CA SER A 79 -9.87 10.32 -17.60
C SER A 79 -8.52 10.68 -16.99
N GLY A 80 -7.71 9.68 -16.65
CA GLY A 80 -6.33 9.86 -16.18
C GLY A 80 -5.34 10.26 -17.28
N LEU A 81 -5.70 10.08 -18.55
CA LEU A 81 -4.84 10.46 -19.68
C LEU A 81 -4.67 11.98 -19.74
N GLU A 82 -3.41 12.45 -19.74
CA GLU A 82 -3.08 13.87 -19.77
C GLU A 82 -3.82 14.69 -18.69
N TYR A 83 -4.00 14.07 -17.51
CA TYR A 83 -4.89 14.61 -16.47
C TYR A 83 -4.50 16.00 -15.99
N LEU A 84 -3.20 16.22 -15.74
CA LEU A 84 -2.72 17.53 -15.28
C LEU A 84 -2.85 18.62 -16.38
N GLU A 85 -2.65 18.24 -17.63
CA GLU A 85 -2.90 19.11 -18.80
C GLU A 85 -4.39 19.43 -18.94
N ALA A 86 -5.26 18.46 -18.70
CA ALA A 86 -6.71 18.66 -18.71
C ALA A 86 -7.16 19.65 -17.61
N ILE A 87 -6.59 19.52 -16.39
CA ILE A 87 -6.84 20.46 -15.28
C ILE A 87 -6.38 21.86 -15.67
N ASN A 88 -5.14 21.99 -16.20
CA ASN A 88 -4.59 23.27 -16.61
C ASN A 88 -5.46 23.94 -17.69
N LYS A 89 -5.85 23.20 -18.71
CA LYS A 89 -6.71 23.70 -19.77
C LYS A 89 -8.07 24.14 -19.24
N ALA A 90 -8.73 23.29 -18.43
CA ALA A 90 -10.02 23.64 -17.84
C ALA A 90 -9.92 24.89 -16.97
N SER A 91 -8.86 25.01 -16.14
CA SER A 91 -8.63 26.17 -15.27
C SER A 91 -8.46 27.50 -16.02
N LEU A 92 -8.05 27.45 -17.28
CA LEU A 92 -7.84 28.64 -18.11
C LEU A 92 -9.01 28.97 -19.05
N GLU A 93 -9.80 27.96 -19.43
CA GLU A 93 -10.75 28.08 -20.56
C GLU A 93 -12.20 27.73 -20.19
N ASP A 94 -12.48 27.11 -19.04
CA ASP A 94 -13.78 26.53 -18.72
C ASP A 94 -14.28 27.02 -17.35
N ASP A 95 -15.59 27.37 -17.27
CA ASP A 95 -16.25 27.67 -16.01
C ASP A 95 -16.48 26.42 -15.11
N ASN A 96 -16.22 25.21 -15.63
CA ASN A 96 -16.39 23.92 -14.92
C ASN A 96 -15.08 23.30 -14.48
N TYR A 97 -14.01 24.07 -14.32
CA TYR A 97 -12.74 23.59 -13.81
C TYR A 97 -12.84 23.05 -12.37
N PRO A 98 -11.90 22.19 -11.93
CA PRO A 98 -11.90 21.70 -10.56
C PRO A 98 -11.38 22.75 -9.57
N ASP A 99 -12.04 22.86 -8.40
CA ASP A 99 -11.52 23.58 -7.23
C ASP A 99 -10.51 22.71 -6.47
N LEU A 100 -10.74 21.38 -6.50
CA LEU A 100 -9.91 20.34 -5.92
C LEU A 100 -9.67 19.25 -6.94
N TYR A 101 -8.51 18.60 -6.86
CA TYR A 101 -8.26 17.41 -7.64
C TYR A 101 -7.31 16.47 -6.91
N ILE A 102 -7.34 15.17 -7.25
CA ILE A 102 -6.52 14.14 -6.64
C ILE A 102 -5.45 13.73 -7.64
N ILE A 103 -4.18 13.77 -7.22
CA ILE A 103 -3.01 13.32 -7.98
C ILE A 103 -2.01 12.64 -7.06
N THR A 104 -1.13 11.82 -7.63
CA THR A 104 0.00 11.22 -6.93
C THR A 104 1.08 12.27 -6.61
N ASN A 105 1.81 12.05 -5.53
CA ASN A 105 2.79 13.00 -5.02
C ASN A 105 3.94 13.30 -5.99
N ASP A 106 4.29 12.39 -6.90
CA ASP A 106 5.30 12.57 -7.94
C ASP A 106 4.95 13.67 -8.98
N SER A 107 3.69 14.02 -9.07
CA SER A 107 3.18 15.05 -9.98
C SER A 107 3.07 16.45 -9.35
N LEU A 108 3.38 16.57 -8.04
CA LEU A 108 3.15 17.81 -7.29
C LEU A 108 4.02 18.98 -7.71
N GLU A 109 5.30 18.76 -8.08
CA GLU A 109 6.15 19.83 -8.59
C GLU A 109 5.58 20.41 -9.88
N LYS A 110 5.18 19.56 -10.83
CA LYS A 110 4.55 20.00 -12.09
C LYS A 110 3.29 20.82 -11.84
N ALA A 111 2.45 20.38 -10.90
CA ALA A 111 1.24 21.08 -10.52
C ALA A 111 1.56 22.46 -9.90
N TYR A 112 2.52 22.52 -8.99
CA TYR A 112 2.94 23.76 -8.33
C TYR A 112 3.55 24.77 -9.31
N LEU A 113 4.48 24.33 -10.17
CA LEU A 113 5.12 25.19 -11.16
C LEU A 113 4.15 25.70 -12.23
N ALA A 114 3.11 24.94 -12.54
CA ALA A 114 2.01 25.37 -13.42
C ALA A 114 1.01 26.34 -12.74
N GLY A 115 1.18 26.64 -11.43
CA GLY A 115 0.25 27.47 -10.69
C GLY A 115 -1.08 26.74 -10.35
N LEU A 116 -1.12 25.44 -10.51
CA LEU A 116 -2.30 24.61 -10.24
C LEU A 116 -2.43 24.19 -8.78
N ALA A 117 -1.36 24.27 -7.98
CA ALA A 117 -1.37 23.93 -6.57
C ALA A 117 -1.20 25.17 -5.69
N LEU A 118 -2.12 25.42 -4.79
CA LEU A 118 -2.01 26.45 -3.75
C LEU A 118 -1.18 25.93 -2.57
N GLU A 119 -0.37 26.80 -2.00
CA GLU A 119 0.21 26.58 -0.68
C GLU A 119 -0.90 26.53 0.39
N ILE A 120 -0.81 25.57 1.31
CA ILE A 120 -1.80 25.37 2.35
C ILE A 120 -1.50 26.31 3.52
N ASP A 121 -2.36 27.28 3.72
CA ASP A 121 -2.30 28.19 4.88
C ASP A 121 -2.51 27.41 6.19
N ASN A 122 -1.63 27.61 7.18
CA ASN A 122 -1.64 26.91 8.47
C ASN A 122 -1.62 25.36 8.32
N GLY A 123 -1.03 24.85 7.24
CA GLY A 123 -0.90 23.41 6.98
C GLY A 123 -0.09 22.71 8.07
N VAL A 124 0.95 23.35 8.58
CA VAL A 124 1.83 22.81 9.66
C VAL A 124 1.05 22.53 10.93
N ASP A 125 0.08 23.37 11.30
CA ASP A 125 -0.76 23.14 12.48
C ASP A 125 -1.82 22.05 12.27
N PHE A 126 -2.11 21.70 11.02
CA PHE A 126 -3.12 20.69 10.65
C PHE A 126 -2.50 19.32 10.38
N LEU A 127 -1.33 19.28 9.72
CA LEU A 127 -0.58 18.07 9.41
C LEU A 127 0.46 17.82 10.53
N ASP A 128 -0.01 17.63 11.75
CA ASP A 128 0.84 17.34 12.91
C ASP A 128 1.33 15.88 12.90
N GLU A 129 2.48 15.64 13.53
CA GLU A 129 3.14 14.33 13.57
C GLU A 129 2.38 13.26 14.38
N GLU A 130 1.42 13.67 15.24
CA GLU A 130 0.58 12.71 15.97
C GLU A 130 -0.50 12.12 15.07
N THR A 131 -0.96 12.92 14.10
CA THR A 131 -2.02 12.53 13.17
C THR A 131 -1.47 12.01 11.83
N PHE A 132 -0.40 12.61 11.32
CA PHE A 132 0.14 12.27 10.00
C PHE A 132 1.57 11.73 10.11
N PRO A 133 1.87 10.56 9.53
CA PRO A 133 3.23 10.06 9.49
C PRO A 133 4.15 10.99 8.68
N THR A 134 5.44 10.95 9.02
CA THR A 134 6.44 11.79 8.36
C THR A 134 6.50 11.57 6.85
N SER A 135 6.30 10.34 6.37
CA SER A 135 6.19 10.00 4.94
C SER A 135 5.04 10.76 4.26
N ALA A 136 3.86 10.83 4.90
CA ALA A 136 2.71 11.56 4.40
C ALA A 136 2.98 13.07 4.28
N VAL A 137 3.58 13.68 5.32
CA VAL A 137 3.91 15.12 5.33
C VAL A 137 4.99 15.43 4.26
N ASN A 138 6.01 14.56 4.17
CA ASN A 138 7.07 14.70 3.17
C ASN A 138 6.53 14.57 1.74
N SER A 139 5.57 13.68 1.50
CA SER A 139 4.98 13.48 0.18
C SER A 139 4.30 14.74 -0.37
N VAL A 140 3.73 15.59 0.50
CA VAL A 140 3.01 16.81 0.12
C VAL A 140 3.83 18.11 0.31
N THR A 141 5.10 17.96 0.73
CA THR A 141 6.03 19.08 0.89
C THR A 141 6.83 19.30 -0.39
N TYR A 142 6.93 20.54 -0.85
CA TYR A 142 7.78 20.96 -1.96
C TYR A 142 8.49 22.27 -1.61
N ASN A 143 9.83 22.26 -1.66
CA ASN A 143 10.68 23.40 -1.26
C ASN A 143 10.31 23.97 0.13
N GLY A 144 10.03 23.08 1.10
CA GLY A 144 9.66 23.43 2.47
C GLY A 144 8.24 24.01 2.62
N ARG A 145 7.40 23.90 1.62
CA ARG A 145 5.99 24.36 1.61
C ARG A 145 5.05 23.19 1.49
N LEU A 146 3.97 23.21 2.23
CA LEU A 146 2.88 22.25 2.08
C LEU A 146 1.97 22.70 0.93
N ILE A 147 1.88 21.91 -0.13
CA ILE A 147 1.17 22.26 -1.37
C ILE A 147 0.01 21.32 -1.70
N ALA A 148 -0.22 20.31 -0.88
CA ALA A 148 -1.32 19.36 -1.02
C ALA A 148 -1.67 18.76 0.35
N TYR A 149 -2.77 18.01 0.42
CA TYR A 149 -3.21 17.23 1.56
C TYR A 149 -2.97 15.74 1.28
N PRO A 150 -2.25 14.98 2.13
CA PRO A 150 -2.06 13.54 1.93
C PRO A 150 -3.38 12.83 2.19
N PHE A 151 -3.88 12.06 1.22
CA PHE A 151 -5.23 11.52 1.28
C PHE A 151 -5.27 10.02 1.52
N TYR A 152 -4.69 9.24 0.61
CA TYR A 152 -4.49 7.82 0.78
C TYR A 152 -3.12 7.40 0.22
N TYR A 153 -2.70 6.18 0.52
CA TYR A 153 -1.37 5.72 0.12
C TYR A 153 -1.38 4.31 -0.46
N GLU A 154 -0.31 3.99 -1.16
CA GLU A 154 0.09 2.64 -1.52
C GLU A 154 1.54 2.42 -1.08
N THR A 155 1.82 1.24 -0.52
CA THR A 155 3.16 0.76 -0.20
C THR A 155 3.16 -0.76 -0.25
N SER A 156 4.34 -1.38 -0.36
CA SER A 156 4.49 -2.83 -0.36
C SER A 156 4.87 -3.36 1.02
N SER A 157 4.46 -4.59 1.32
CA SER A 157 4.84 -5.30 2.55
C SER A 157 4.95 -6.79 2.30
N LEU A 158 5.47 -7.54 3.28
CA LEU A 158 5.45 -9.00 3.24
C LEU A 158 4.03 -9.49 3.55
N VAL A 159 3.53 -10.38 2.71
CA VAL A 159 2.26 -11.08 2.95
C VAL A 159 2.55 -12.57 3.03
N TYR A 160 2.01 -13.25 4.03
CA TYR A 160 2.27 -14.67 4.25
C TYR A 160 0.99 -15.48 4.44
N ASN A 161 1.04 -16.73 4.01
CA ASN A 161 -0.02 -17.70 4.22
C ASN A 161 0.04 -18.20 5.66
N LYS A 162 -0.79 -17.63 6.52
CA LYS A 162 -0.86 -17.95 7.95
C LYS A 162 -1.24 -19.41 8.20
N THR A 163 -2.14 -19.97 7.40
CA THR A 163 -2.59 -21.35 7.53
C THR A 163 -1.41 -22.34 7.42
N TYR A 164 -0.46 -22.06 6.49
CA TYR A 164 0.71 -22.92 6.34
C TYR A 164 1.66 -22.83 7.53
N LEU A 165 1.88 -21.64 8.07
CA LEU A 165 2.70 -21.45 9.26
C LEU A 165 2.05 -22.09 10.48
N GLU A 166 0.73 -21.93 10.67
CA GLU A 166 0.00 -22.57 11.77
C GLU A 166 0.07 -24.10 11.69
N ASN A 167 -0.08 -24.67 10.50
CA ASN A 167 0.02 -26.11 10.30
C ASN A 167 1.43 -26.62 10.63
N MET A 168 2.47 -25.92 10.16
CA MET A 168 3.86 -26.26 10.46
C MET A 168 4.12 -26.25 11.98
N VAL A 169 3.70 -25.20 12.68
CA VAL A 169 3.86 -25.08 14.14
C VAL A 169 3.09 -26.15 14.88
N ARG A 170 1.87 -26.48 14.45
CA ARG A 170 1.11 -27.59 15.07
C ARG A 170 1.78 -28.93 14.90
N GLU A 171 2.38 -29.21 13.73
CA GLU A 171 3.14 -30.43 13.48
C GLU A 171 4.42 -30.49 14.34
N GLU A 172 5.13 -29.38 14.52
CA GLU A 172 6.32 -29.28 15.39
C GLU A 172 5.94 -29.52 16.85
N LEU A 173 4.93 -28.84 17.39
CA LEU A 173 4.47 -28.98 18.77
C LEU A 173 3.95 -30.39 19.04
N GLN A 174 3.26 -31.03 18.08
CA GLN A 174 2.81 -32.41 18.21
C GLN A 174 3.99 -33.38 18.27
N ALA A 175 5.00 -33.18 17.42
CA ALA A 175 6.20 -34.01 17.43
C ALA A 175 6.99 -33.88 18.74
N GLU A 176 7.06 -32.68 19.32
CA GLU A 176 7.69 -32.45 20.63
C GLU A 176 6.89 -33.13 21.76
N ALA A 177 5.55 -33.09 21.75
CA ALA A 177 4.72 -33.76 22.71
C ALA A 177 4.85 -35.29 22.62
N ASP A 178 4.86 -35.85 21.40
CA ASP A 178 5.04 -37.27 21.15
C ASP A 178 6.44 -37.78 21.63
N MET A 179 7.47 -36.95 21.50
CA MET A 179 8.81 -37.28 22.02
C MET A 179 8.84 -37.27 23.55
N ALA A 180 8.22 -36.26 24.19
CA ALA A 180 8.17 -36.16 25.64
C ALA A 180 7.41 -37.35 26.26
N GLU A 181 6.29 -37.77 25.67
CA GLU A 181 5.55 -38.97 26.10
C GLU A 181 6.35 -40.25 25.91
N GLY A 182 7.19 -40.31 24.83
CA GLY A 182 8.08 -41.46 24.60
C GLY A 182 9.19 -41.56 25.63
N GLU A 183 9.80 -40.47 26.06
CA GLU A 183 10.83 -40.40 27.10
C GLU A 183 10.27 -40.74 28.47
N GLU A 184 9.09 -40.26 28.85
CA GLU A 184 8.42 -40.64 30.11
C GLU A 184 8.04 -42.11 30.12
N ALA A 185 7.64 -42.69 28.99
CA ALA A 185 7.35 -44.10 28.88
C ALA A 185 8.60 -45.01 29.00
N GLU A 186 9.76 -44.55 28.49
CA GLU A 186 11.02 -45.27 28.67
C GLU A 186 11.55 -45.16 30.10
N GLU A 187 11.45 -43.98 30.75
CA GLU A 187 11.89 -43.79 32.14
C GLU A 187 10.99 -44.58 33.13
N SER A 188 9.67 -44.64 32.87
CA SER A 188 8.74 -45.46 33.67
C SER A 188 8.94 -46.97 33.45
N ALA A 189 9.46 -47.43 32.32
CA ALA A 189 9.74 -48.85 32.06
C ALA A 189 11.01 -49.35 32.74
N GLU A 190 11.95 -48.46 33.13
CA GLU A 190 13.17 -48.83 33.87
C GLU A 190 12.93 -48.89 35.41
N GLU A 191 11.88 -48.27 35.96
CA GLU A 191 11.60 -48.27 37.42
C GLU A 191 10.64 -49.34 37.93
N ASP A 192 9.83 -50.05 37.11
CA ASP A 192 8.82 -50.98 37.62
C ASP A 192 9.05 -52.45 37.27
N SER A 193 9.84 -53.14 38.14
CA SER A 193 9.82 -54.59 38.28
C SER A 193 9.21 -55.00 39.65
N SER A 194 8.16 -54.33 40.14
CA SER A 194 7.33 -54.92 41.24
C SER A 194 6.16 -53.97 41.58
N ALA A 195 4.96 -54.29 41.10
CA ALA A 195 3.73 -54.36 41.91
C ALA A 195 2.47 -54.36 41.02
N GLU A 196 1.62 -55.29 41.28
CA GLU A 196 0.25 -55.38 40.73
C GLU A 196 -0.69 -54.31 41.32
N ALA A 197 -1.60 -53.85 40.48
CA ALA A 197 -3.03 -53.60 40.69
C ALA A 197 -3.54 -52.20 40.35
N SER A 198 -4.32 -52.22 39.28
CA SER A 198 -5.61 -51.49 39.09
C SER A 198 -5.73 -50.05 39.61
N THR A 199 -5.80 -49.11 38.68
CA THR A 199 -6.87 -48.09 38.67
C THR A 199 -6.98 -47.53 37.23
N GLU A 200 -8.22 -47.54 36.72
CA GLU A 200 -8.60 -46.78 35.54
C GLU A 200 -8.27 -45.31 35.86
N ALA A 201 -7.26 -44.75 35.21
CA ALA A 201 -7.00 -43.34 35.23
C ALA A 201 -7.72 -42.71 34.04
N ASP A 202 -8.61 -41.78 34.37
CA ASP A 202 -9.18 -40.84 33.41
C ASP A 202 -8.06 -40.30 32.52
N VAL A 203 -8.20 -40.49 31.24
CA VAL A 203 -7.36 -39.82 30.24
C VAL A 203 -7.78 -38.35 30.27
N ASP A 204 -7.02 -37.54 30.95
CA ASP A 204 -7.21 -36.09 30.94
C ASP A 204 -7.10 -35.59 29.50
N GLU A 205 -8.13 -34.91 29.00
CA GLU A 205 -8.21 -34.18 27.73
C GLU A 205 -7.26 -32.94 27.69
N ASP A 206 -6.16 -32.92 28.42
CA ASP A 206 -5.34 -31.72 28.66
C ASP A 206 -4.03 -31.65 27.83
N SER A 207 -3.90 -32.50 26.81
CA SER A 207 -2.77 -32.43 25.85
C SER A 207 -3.09 -31.72 24.51
N ALA A 208 -4.19 -30.97 24.45
CA ALA A 208 -4.54 -30.24 23.26
C ALA A 208 -3.63 -28.98 23.12
N ILE A 209 -2.81 -28.94 22.07
CA ILE A 209 -2.00 -27.77 21.68
C ILE A 209 -2.89 -26.53 21.68
N SER A 210 -2.54 -25.52 22.49
CA SER A 210 -3.37 -24.33 22.63
C SER A 210 -3.16 -23.37 21.45
N ASP A 211 -4.22 -22.67 21.03
CA ASP A 211 -4.12 -21.66 19.96
C ASP A 211 -3.12 -20.54 20.30
N LYS A 212 -2.87 -20.29 21.58
CA LYS A 212 -1.86 -19.31 22.02
C LYS A 212 -0.43 -19.77 21.74
N GLU A 213 -0.14 -21.07 21.94
CA GLU A 213 1.17 -21.66 21.62
C GLU A 213 1.39 -21.67 20.12
N VAL A 214 0.37 -22.01 19.33
CA VAL A 214 0.42 -21.94 17.88
C VAL A 214 0.69 -20.52 17.41
N GLN A 215 -0.02 -19.53 17.95
CA GLN A 215 0.18 -18.13 17.57
C GLN A 215 1.61 -17.64 17.92
N ALA A 216 2.14 -18.02 19.08
CA ALA A 216 3.52 -17.67 19.45
C ALA A 216 4.54 -18.33 18.51
N GLY A 217 4.33 -19.61 18.17
CA GLY A 217 5.18 -20.29 17.20
C GLY A 217 5.11 -19.69 15.80
N VAL A 218 3.94 -19.23 15.35
CA VAL A 218 3.80 -18.51 14.07
C VAL A 218 4.60 -17.22 14.09
N GLU A 219 4.55 -16.43 15.17
CA GLU A 219 5.33 -15.19 15.30
C GLU A 219 6.84 -15.47 15.19
N GLU A 220 7.35 -16.59 15.72
CA GLU A 220 8.76 -16.99 15.59
C GLU A 220 9.13 -17.46 14.17
N LYS A 221 8.17 -17.89 13.37
CA LYS A 221 8.40 -18.29 11.96
C LYS A 221 8.34 -17.13 10.97
N ILE A 222 7.89 -15.95 11.37
CA ILE A 222 7.90 -14.78 10.50
C ILE A 222 9.37 -14.39 10.24
N PRO A 223 9.81 -14.32 8.98
CA PRO A 223 11.21 -14.05 8.68
C PRO A 223 11.59 -12.61 9.00
N HIS A 224 12.68 -12.40 9.72
CA HIS A 224 13.25 -11.09 10.02
C HIS A 224 14.34 -10.67 9.04
N THR A 225 14.92 -11.63 8.31
CA THR A 225 15.92 -11.42 7.26
C THR A 225 15.61 -12.28 6.04
N ILE A 226 16.19 -11.93 4.90
CA ILE A 226 16.10 -12.77 3.69
C ILE A 226 16.71 -14.16 3.95
N ALA A 227 17.77 -14.24 4.77
CA ALA A 227 18.36 -15.52 5.17
C ALA A 227 17.35 -16.40 5.94
N ASP A 228 16.45 -15.83 6.73
CA ASP A 228 15.40 -16.59 7.43
C ASP A 228 14.42 -17.21 6.45
N ILE A 229 14.08 -16.52 5.34
CA ILE A 229 13.26 -17.12 4.27
C ILE A 229 13.97 -18.32 3.64
N LEU A 230 15.27 -18.21 3.39
CA LEU A 230 16.06 -19.31 2.84
C LEU A 230 16.13 -20.49 3.82
N LYS A 231 16.35 -20.22 5.11
CA LYS A 231 16.34 -21.23 6.19
C LYS A 231 14.96 -21.89 6.30
N PHE A 232 13.90 -21.12 6.29
CA PHE A 232 12.52 -21.62 6.26
C PHE A 232 12.31 -22.58 5.08
N ALA A 233 12.70 -22.17 3.87
CA ALA A 233 12.55 -22.96 2.65
C ALA A 233 13.30 -24.30 2.71
N GLN A 234 14.44 -24.37 3.42
CA GLN A 234 15.21 -25.61 3.60
C GLN A 234 14.55 -26.59 4.56
N GLY A 235 13.87 -26.09 5.59
CA GLY A 235 13.24 -26.93 6.63
C GLY A 235 11.76 -27.22 6.42
N TYR A 236 11.11 -26.48 5.54
CA TYR A 236 9.65 -26.57 5.36
C TYR A 236 9.27 -27.77 4.50
N ASN A 237 8.48 -28.68 5.09
CA ASN A 237 7.88 -29.78 4.35
C ASN A 237 6.60 -29.28 3.65
N ALA A 238 6.77 -28.64 2.51
CA ALA A 238 5.67 -27.98 1.80
C ALA A 238 4.62 -28.96 1.29
N PRO A 239 3.32 -28.64 1.39
CA PRO A 239 2.26 -29.40 0.71
C PRO A 239 2.47 -29.42 -0.81
N ASP A 240 1.92 -30.44 -1.50
CA ASP A 240 2.10 -30.66 -2.94
C ASP A 240 1.68 -29.46 -3.83
N GLN A 241 0.73 -28.62 -3.36
CA GLN A 241 0.29 -27.43 -4.09
C GLN A 241 1.22 -26.24 -4.00
N VAL A 242 2.15 -26.20 -3.04
CA VAL A 242 3.11 -25.11 -2.90
C VAL A 242 4.17 -25.22 -3.99
N GLU A 243 4.21 -24.24 -4.87
CA GLU A 243 5.16 -24.17 -5.97
C GLU A 243 6.41 -23.35 -5.58
N ALA A 244 6.26 -22.40 -4.66
CA ALA A 244 7.34 -21.55 -4.18
C ALA A 244 7.15 -21.16 -2.70
N VAL A 245 8.23 -21.16 -1.93
CA VAL A 245 8.20 -20.61 -0.57
C VAL A 245 8.15 -19.09 -0.60
N PHE A 246 8.93 -18.45 -1.46
CA PHE A 246 8.92 -17.01 -1.65
C PHE A 246 8.96 -16.65 -3.12
N LYS A 247 7.98 -15.84 -3.56
CA LYS A 247 7.87 -15.39 -4.95
C LYS A 247 7.25 -13.99 -4.97
N TRP A 248 7.87 -13.06 -5.70
CA TRP A 248 7.38 -11.69 -5.85
C TRP A 248 7.72 -11.15 -7.24
N ASP A 249 7.16 -10.00 -7.62
CA ASP A 249 7.49 -9.37 -8.90
C ASP A 249 8.87 -8.72 -8.85
N VAL A 250 9.86 -9.41 -9.43
CA VAL A 250 11.26 -8.96 -9.51
C VAL A 250 11.50 -7.93 -10.61
N THR A 251 10.48 -7.57 -11.38
CA THR A 251 10.62 -6.66 -12.52
C THR A 251 10.12 -5.25 -12.24
N ASP A 252 9.11 -5.09 -11.39
CA ASP A 252 8.57 -3.79 -11.03
C ASP A 252 9.33 -3.22 -9.82
N ILE A 253 9.88 -2.02 -9.99
CA ILE A 253 10.68 -1.35 -8.97
C ILE A 253 9.89 -1.08 -7.68
N PHE A 254 8.56 -0.93 -7.73
CA PHE A 254 7.75 -0.69 -6.55
C PHE A 254 7.81 -1.85 -5.55
N TYR A 255 7.91 -3.09 -6.04
CA TYR A 255 8.07 -4.30 -5.22
C TYR A 255 9.53 -4.65 -4.91
N ASN A 256 10.50 -3.86 -5.43
CA ASN A 256 11.93 -4.14 -5.28
C ASN A 256 12.70 -2.99 -4.62
N TYR A 257 12.14 -1.79 -4.55
CA TYR A 257 12.84 -0.62 -4.00
C TYR A 257 13.29 -0.82 -2.55
N PHE A 258 12.64 -1.69 -1.79
CA PHE A 258 13.01 -1.98 -0.41
C PHE A 258 14.48 -2.44 -0.25
N PHE A 259 15.08 -3.03 -1.27
CA PHE A 259 16.51 -3.37 -1.25
C PHE A 259 17.43 -2.16 -1.14
N VAL A 260 17.05 -1.03 -1.66
CA VAL A 260 17.88 0.17 -1.72
C VAL A 260 17.30 1.37 -0.95
N GLY A 261 16.11 1.25 -0.40
CA GLY A 261 15.35 2.37 0.17
C GLY A 261 16.01 3.09 1.33
N ASN A 262 16.91 2.44 2.07
CA ASN A 262 17.71 3.09 3.12
C ASN A 262 19.02 3.69 2.59
N TYR A 263 19.47 3.31 1.40
CA TYR A 263 20.83 3.57 0.92
C TYR A 263 20.85 4.45 -0.33
N MET A 264 19.80 4.40 -1.14
CA MET A 264 19.64 5.26 -2.29
C MET A 264 18.95 6.57 -1.90
N ASN A 265 19.56 7.70 -2.23
CA ASN A 265 18.92 9.01 -2.04
C ASN A 265 18.34 9.52 -3.36
N VAL A 266 17.03 9.74 -3.39
CA VAL A 266 16.29 10.15 -4.60
C VAL A 266 15.76 11.59 -4.51
N GLY A 267 16.45 12.44 -3.76
CA GLY A 267 16.09 13.88 -3.62
C GLY A 267 15.71 14.26 -2.19
N GLY A 268 16.33 13.63 -1.18
CA GLY A 268 16.11 13.91 0.23
C GLY A 268 14.77 13.37 0.77
N LYS A 269 14.42 13.75 1.99
CA LYS A 269 13.23 13.22 2.68
C LYS A 269 11.91 13.52 1.97
N ALA A 270 11.81 14.67 1.34
CA ALA A 270 10.62 15.08 0.59
C ALA A 270 10.68 14.65 -0.89
N GLY A 271 11.82 14.16 -1.39
CA GLY A 271 12.02 13.82 -2.80
C GLY A 271 11.92 15.04 -3.73
N ASP A 272 12.38 16.21 -3.27
CA ASP A 272 12.24 17.49 -3.97
C ASP A 272 13.55 18.28 -4.12
N ASP A 273 14.70 17.70 -3.71
CA ASP A 273 16.02 18.33 -3.82
C ASP A 273 16.96 17.47 -4.68
N VAL A 274 17.04 17.80 -5.97
CA VAL A 274 17.90 17.09 -6.94
C VAL A 274 19.39 17.14 -6.58
N SER A 275 19.83 18.07 -5.73
CA SER A 275 21.23 18.16 -5.28
C SER A 275 21.61 17.06 -4.28
N LEU A 276 20.62 16.36 -3.73
CA LEU A 276 20.79 15.24 -2.77
C LEU A 276 20.71 13.88 -3.44
N ILE A 277 20.50 13.81 -4.75
CA ILE A 277 20.43 12.52 -5.47
C ILE A 277 21.77 11.80 -5.36
N ASP A 278 21.72 10.56 -4.83
CA ASP A 278 22.84 9.64 -4.67
C ASP A 278 22.35 8.21 -4.93
N ILE A 279 22.47 7.75 -6.16
CA ILE A 279 22.01 6.43 -6.61
C ILE A 279 23.17 5.42 -6.57
N TYR A 280 24.39 5.87 -6.85
CA TYR A 280 25.58 5.03 -7.01
C TYR A 280 26.56 5.24 -5.85
N ASN A 281 26.42 4.42 -4.82
CA ASN A 281 27.29 4.42 -3.65
C ASN A 281 27.59 2.97 -3.20
N SER A 282 28.53 2.79 -2.27
CA SER A 282 28.98 1.46 -1.84
C SER A 282 27.88 0.60 -1.24
N ASP A 283 26.90 1.21 -0.54
CA ASP A 283 25.84 0.47 0.13
C ASP A 283 24.79 0.01 -0.87
N THR A 284 24.40 0.87 -1.84
CA THR A 284 23.49 0.45 -2.93
C THR A 284 24.10 -0.64 -3.80
N ILE A 285 25.42 -0.58 -4.09
CA ILE A 285 26.13 -1.63 -4.82
C ILE A 285 26.09 -2.94 -4.03
N SER A 286 26.28 -2.89 -2.71
CA SER A 286 26.21 -4.05 -1.82
C SER A 286 24.83 -4.69 -1.83
N CYS A 287 23.77 -3.89 -1.68
CA CYS A 287 22.40 -4.37 -1.75
C CYS A 287 22.08 -5.03 -3.09
N MET A 288 22.53 -4.44 -4.20
CA MET A 288 22.29 -4.97 -5.54
C MET A 288 23.09 -6.24 -5.83
N LYS A 289 24.27 -6.42 -5.21
CA LYS A 289 25.00 -7.69 -5.25
C LYS A 289 24.18 -8.81 -4.59
N ILE A 290 23.62 -8.55 -3.40
CA ILE A 290 22.77 -9.52 -2.69
C ILE A 290 21.52 -9.81 -3.51
N TYR A 291 20.84 -8.78 -4.02
CA TYR A 291 19.66 -8.93 -4.90
C TYR A 291 19.95 -9.87 -6.07
N GLN A 292 21.07 -9.68 -6.77
CA GLN A 292 21.48 -10.56 -7.86
C GLN A 292 21.68 -12.01 -7.42
N GLN A 293 22.28 -12.25 -6.22
CA GLN A 293 22.49 -13.59 -5.69
C GLN A 293 21.18 -14.33 -5.42
N LEU A 294 20.09 -13.63 -5.10
CA LEU A 294 18.80 -14.26 -4.79
C LEU A 294 18.19 -15.00 -5.99
N ASN A 295 18.52 -14.63 -7.22
CA ASN A 295 18.04 -15.33 -8.41
C ASN A 295 18.35 -16.83 -8.39
N GLN A 296 19.54 -17.23 -7.88
CA GLN A 296 19.94 -18.64 -7.81
C GLN A 296 19.12 -19.46 -6.80
N PHE A 297 18.49 -18.80 -5.80
CA PHE A 297 17.71 -19.48 -4.78
C PHE A 297 16.21 -19.54 -5.14
N PHE A 298 15.67 -18.46 -5.66
CA PHE A 298 14.22 -18.35 -5.90
C PHE A 298 13.83 -18.72 -7.34
N ALA A 299 14.78 -18.77 -8.29
CA ALA A 299 14.59 -19.22 -9.67
C ALA A 299 13.37 -18.57 -10.37
N ILE A 300 13.13 -17.27 -10.13
CA ILE A 300 12.04 -16.52 -10.73
C ILE A 300 12.44 -16.07 -12.13
N ASP A 301 11.65 -16.45 -13.15
CA ASP A 301 11.87 -15.98 -14.52
C ASP A 301 11.25 -14.58 -14.70
N ALA A 302 12.11 -13.56 -14.76
CA ALA A 302 11.72 -12.18 -14.95
C ALA A 302 10.91 -11.89 -16.24
N LYS A 303 10.84 -12.83 -17.20
CA LYS A 303 10.08 -12.67 -18.44
C LYS A 303 8.64 -13.17 -18.34
N GLU A 304 8.40 -14.04 -17.36
CA GLU A 304 7.11 -14.70 -17.16
C GLU A 304 6.41 -14.22 -15.88
N ILE A 305 7.07 -13.33 -15.11
CA ILE A 305 6.53 -12.82 -13.86
C ILE A 305 5.55 -11.67 -14.11
N ASP A 306 4.46 -11.66 -13.35
CA ASP A 306 3.41 -10.63 -13.39
C ASP A 306 2.76 -10.56 -12.01
N TYR A 307 2.58 -9.34 -11.49
CA TYR A 307 2.03 -9.13 -10.14
C TYR A 307 0.64 -9.75 -9.95
N ASP A 308 -0.25 -9.58 -10.92
CA ASP A 308 -1.60 -10.13 -10.79
C ASP A 308 -1.57 -11.68 -10.76
N GLN A 309 -0.66 -12.31 -11.52
CA GLN A 309 -0.46 -13.76 -11.46
C GLN A 309 0.13 -14.20 -10.11
N ILE A 310 1.04 -13.44 -9.51
CA ILE A 310 1.59 -13.71 -8.17
C ILE A 310 0.49 -13.65 -7.12
N VAL A 311 -0.34 -12.63 -7.16
CA VAL A 311 -1.49 -12.49 -6.26
C VAL A 311 -2.44 -13.67 -6.41
N GLN A 312 -2.71 -14.11 -7.66
CA GLN A 312 -3.55 -15.28 -7.90
C GLN A 312 -2.89 -16.56 -7.39
N ASP A 313 -1.59 -16.77 -7.64
CA ASP A 313 -0.83 -17.93 -7.14
C ASP A 313 -0.81 -17.96 -5.59
N PHE A 314 -0.76 -16.80 -4.94
CA PHE A 314 -0.87 -16.70 -3.49
C PHE A 314 -2.28 -17.06 -2.98
N ILE A 315 -3.34 -16.56 -3.63
CA ILE A 315 -4.74 -16.90 -3.34
C ILE A 315 -4.99 -18.40 -3.51
N ASP A 316 -4.40 -19.01 -4.55
CA ASP A 316 -4.49 -20.45 -4.84
C ASP A 316 -3.67 -21.30 -3.83
N GLY A 317 -2.91 -20.69 -2.92
CA GLY A 317 -2.06 -21.39 -1.94
C GLY A 317 -0.78 -21.96 -2.52
N LYS A 318 -0.32 -21.51 -3.69
CA LYS A 318 0.92 -21.97 -4.33
C LYS A 318 2.17 -21.27 -3.78
N ILE A 319 2.00 -20.18 -3.04
CA ILE A 319 3.07 -19.36 -2.49
C ILE A 319 2.88 -19.20 -0.99
N VAL A 320 3.97 -19.32 -0.21
CA VAL A 320 3.92 -19.13 1.25
C VAL A 320 4.12 -17.67 1.63
N PHE A 321 5.13 -17.01 1.05
CA PHE A 321 5.46 -15.59 1.27
C PHE A 321 5.50 -14.85 -0.05
N THR A 322 4.97 -13.62 -0.08
CA THR A 322 5.06 -12.73 -1.23
C THR A 322 5.25 -11.28 -0.78
N VAL A 323 5.69 -10.41 -1.69
CA VAL A 323 5.66 -8.95 -1.50
C VAL A 323 4.50 -8.40 -2.31
N ALA A 324 3.59 -7.70 -1.65
CA ALA A 324 2.40 -7.17 -2.27
C ALA A 324 2.00 -5.81 -1.71
N THR A 325 1.16 -5.08 -2.46
CA THR A 325 0.58 -3.80 -2.05
C THR A 325 -0.75 -3.98 -1.32
N THR A 326 -1.29 -2.89 -0.78
CA THR A 326 -2.53 -2.89 0.02
C THR A 326 -3.75 -3.45 -0.72
N ASP A 327 -3.73 -3.46 -2.06
CA ASP A 327 -4.81 -4.00 -2.89
C ASP A 327 -5.00 -5.53 -2.74
N ILE A 328 -3.95 -6.26 -2.32
CA ILE A 328 -4.02 -7.70 -2.10
C ILE A 328 -5.07 -8.06 -1.05
N LEU A 329 -5.28 -7.21 -0.03
CA LEU A 329 -6.24 -7.46 1.04
C LEU A 329 -7.66 -7.59 0.47
N SER A 330 -8.08 -6.64 -0.36
CA SER A 330 -9.40 -6.67 -0.99
C SER A 330 -9.55 -7.82 -1.99
N LYS A 331 -8.48 -8.19 -2.71
CA LYS A 331 -8.46 -9.32 -3.65
C LYS A 331 -8.65 -10.65 -2.91
N ILE A 332 -7.94 -10.85 -1.78
CA ILE A 332 -8.08 -12.07 -0.95
C ILE A 332 -9.47 -12.11 -0.29
N GLU A 333 -9.98 -10.99 0.24
CA GLU A 333 -11.33 -10.94 0.81
C GLU A 333 -12.40 -11.31 -0.21
N ALA A 334 -12.28 -10.81 -1.44
CA ALA A 334 -13.18 -11.18 -2.54
C ALA A 334 -13.08 -12.67 -2.88
N ALA A 335 -11.88 -13.24 -2.94
CA ALA A 335 -11.64 -14.65 -3.18
C ALA A 335 -12.19 -15.54 -2.05
N LYS A 336 -12.04 -15.12 -0.79
CA LYS A 336 -12.68 -15.82 0.36
C LYS A 336 -14.20 -15.77 0.26
N ALA A 337 -14.78 -14.63 -0.07
CA ALA A 337 -16.23 -14.48 -0.20
C ALA A 337 -16.81 -15.33 -1.35
N SER A 338 -16.07 -15.58 -2.43
CA SER A 338 -16.46 -16.47 -3.54
C SER A 338 -16.16 -17.94 -3.27
N GLY A 339 -15.35 -18.26 -2.24
CA GLY A 339 -14.91 -19.61 -1.92
C GLY A 339 -13.72 -20.07 -2.78
N GLU A 340 -13.00 -19.15 -3.40
CA GLU A 340 -11.79 -19.42 -4.18
C GLU A 340 -10.53 -19.46 -3.30
N CYS A 341 -10.53 -18.80 -2.13
CA CYS A 341 -9.45 -18.83 -1.16
C CYS A 341 -9.90 -19.49 0.13
N GLU A 342 -9.23 -20.56 0.55
CA GLU A 342 -9.50 -21.30 1.80
C GLU A 342 -8.45 -20.97 2.90
N TYR A 343 -7.42 -20.18 2.58
CA TYR A 343 -6.30 -19.91 3.47
C TYR A 343 -6.49 -18.60 4.24
N ASP A 344 -5.99 -18.60 5.48
CA ASP A 344 -5.79 -17.37 6.23
C ASP A 344 -4.42 -16.78 5.91
N PHE A 345 -4.33 -15.46 5.98
CA PHE A 345 -3.13 -14.71 5.68
C PHE A 345 -2.95 -13.57 6.68
N GLU A 346 -1.72 -13.13 6.83
CA GLU A 346 -1.39 -11.92 7.57
C GLU A 346 -0.28 -11.13 6.85
N VAL A 347 -0.14 -9.87 7.24
CA VAL A 347 0.88 -8.94 6.74
C VAL A 347 1.93 -8.75 7.81
N ALA A 348 3.18 -8.68 7.40
CA ALA A 348 4.34 -8.40 8.25
C ALA A 348 5.28 -7.41 7.55
N ASP A 349 6.22 -6.84 8.29
CA ASP A 349 7.30 -6.03 7.72
C ASP A 349 8.10 -6.85 6.70
N ILE A 350 8.60 -6.18 5.66
CA ILE A 350 9.54 -6.82 4.74
C ILE A 350 10.82 -7.14 5.51
N PRO A 351 11.30 -8.42 5.44
CA PRO A 351 12.50 -8.80 6.16
C PRO A 351 13.72 -8.01 5.67
N ASP A 352 14.63 -7.73 6.59
CA ASP A 352 15.90 -7.07 6.29
C ASP A 352 16.73 -7.89 5.29
N ILE A 353 17.56 -7.22 4.50
CA ILE A 353 18.44 -7.90 3.55
C ILE A 353 19.40 -8.81 4.31
N THR A 354 20.06 -8.25 5.33
CA THR A 354 20.92 -8.93 6.29
C THR A 354 20.81 -8.24 7.66
N SER A 355 21.53 -8.72 8.69
CA SER A 355 21.63 -8.00 9.97
C SER A 355 22.15 -6.56 9.84
N ASP A 356 23.01 -6.29 8.84
CA ASP A 356 23.66 -5.00 8.61
C ASP A 356 22.92 -4.12 7.58
N TYR A 357 22.19 -4.74 6.66
CA TYR A 357 21.46 -4.05 5.60
C TYR A 357 19.95 -4.15 5.82
N LYS A 358 19.37 -3.03 6.24
CA LYS A 358 17.94 -2.90 6.54
C LYS A 358 17.12 -2.57 5.31
N THR A 359 15.92 -3.09 5.23
CA THR A 359 14.96 -2.77 4.17
C THR A 359 14.17 -1.51 4.48
N ARG A 360 13.72 -0.82 3.45
CA ARG A 360 12.81 0.30 3.54
C ARG A 360 12.03 0.43 2.25
N THR A 361 10.73 0.35 2.34
CA THR A 361 9.84 0.38 1.17
C THR A 361 9.69 1.78 0.61
N MET A 362 9.15 1.85 -0.59
CA MET A 362 8.66 3.07 -1.18
C MET A 362 7.17 3.20 -0.98
N SER A 363 6.69 4.44 -0.96
CA SER A 363 5.27 4.74 -1.00
C SER A 363 4.90 5.76 -2.06
N VAL A 364 3.72 5.58 -2.61
CA VAL A 364 3.01 6.59 -3.39
C VAL A 364 1.89 7.13 -2.52
N THR A 365 1.79 8.44 -2.42
CA THR A 365 0.70 9.12 -1.72
C THR A 365 -0.16 9.86 -2.70
N ASP A 366 -1.43 9.50 -2.78
CA ASP A 366 -2.43 10.27 -3.50
C ASP A 366 -2.84 11.48 -2.66
N CYS A 367 -2.79 12.64 -3.28
CA CYS A 367 -2.91 13.92 -2.60
C CYS A 367 -4.11 14.71 -3.11
N ILE A 368 -4.83 15.36 -2.21
CA ILE A 368 -5.83 16.36 -2.58
C ILE A 368 -5.16 17.71 -2.74
N VAL A 369 -5.18 18.24 -3.94
CA VAL A 369 -4.61 19.55 -4.28
C VAL A 369 -5.73 20.59 -4.39
N VAL A 370 -5.53 21.75 -3.79
CA VAL A 370 -6.39 22.91 -4.00
C VAL A 370 -5.89 23.65 -5.24
N ASN A 371 -6.75 23.80 -6.24
CA ASN A 371 -6.39 24.43 -7.50
C ASN A 371 -6.07 25.92 -7.29
N GLY A 372 -4.90 26.36 -7.81
CA GLY A 372 -4.47 27.75 -7.75
C GLY A 372 -5.39 28.75 -8.46
N TYR A 373 -6.23 28.27 -9.37
CA TYR A 373 -7.23 29.06 -10.09
C TYR A 373 -8.62 29.05 -9.45
N SER A 374 -8.80 28.31 -8.31
CA SER A 374 -10.10 28.24 -7.66
C SER A 374 -10.59 29.61 -7.17
N GLU A 375 -11.82 29.93 -7.48
CA GLU A 375 -12.54 31.09 -6.91
C GLU A 375 -13.08 30.80 -5.50
N HIS A 376 -13.00 29.54 -5.03
CA HIS A 376 -13.53 29.06 -3.76
C HIS A 376 -12.49 28.33 -2.88
N PRO A 377 -11.25 28.88 -2.72
CA PRO A 377 -10.16 28.17 -2.03
C PRO A 377 -10.47 27.89 -0.56
N THR A 378 -11.27 28.74 0.10
CA THR A 378 -11.67 28.53 1.50
C THR A 378 -12.58 27.31 1.67
N GLU A 379 -13.57 27.18 0.82
CA GLU A 379 -14.50 26.04 0.82
C GLU A 379 -13.80 24.77 0.38
N ALA A 380 -12.91 24.86 -0.62
CA ALA A 380 -12.08 23.75 -1.08
C ALA A 380 -11.18 23.22 0.04
N ASN A 381 -10.41 24.08 0.71
CA ASN A 381 -9.59 23.69 1.87
C ASN A 381 -10.44 23.08 3.00
N SER A 382 -11.63 23.65 3.24
CA SER A 382 -12.54 23.13 4.28
C SER A 382 -13.05 21.73 3.97
N PHE A 383 -13.32 21.42 2.69
CA PHE A 383 -13.73 20.09 2.28
C PHE A 383 -12.57 19.09 2.28
N ALA A 384 -11.37 19.48 1.82
CA ALA A 384 -10.18 18.63 1.92
C ALA A 384 -9.91 18.20 3.37
N ARG A 385 -9.89 19.16 4.30
CA ARG A 385 -9.72 18.87 5.75
C ARG A 385 -10.85 18.02 6.33
N TYR A 386 -12.07 18.14 5.82
CA TYR A 386 -13.18 17.28 6.22
C TYR A 386 -12.93 15.82 5.82
N LEU A 387 -12.39 15.58 4.62
CA LEU A 387 -12.04 14.23 4.17
C LEU A 387 -10.90 13.62 5.01
N LEU A 388 -9.89 14.43 5.36
CA LEU A 388 -8.75 13.97 6.16
C LEU A 388 -9.07 13.75 7.65
N ASN A 389 -10.14 14.35 8.17
CA ASN A 389 -10.60 14.11 9.54
C ASN A 389 -11.53 12.90 9.66
N ASP A 390 -11.66 12.11 8.59
CA ASP A 390 -12.54 10.95 8.57
C ASP A 390 -11.84 9.69 9.08
N ASN A 391 -12.01 9.41 10.37
CA ASN A 391 -11.46 8.23 11.03
C ASN A 391 -12.40 7.00 11.02
N SER A 392 -13.48 7.05 10.21
CA SER A 392 -14.48 5.97 10.16
C SER A 392 -14.01 4.71 9.42
N GLY A 393 -12.93 4.81 8.65
CA GLY A 393 -12.47 3.76 7.73
C GLY A 393 -13.35 3.63 6.47
N ASP A 394 -14.27 4.58 6.24
CA ASP A 394 -15.16 4.54 5.06
C ASP A 394 -14.39 4.63 3.74
N ILE A 395 -13.23 5.31 3.71
CA ILE A 395 -12.39 5.38 2.51
C ILE A 395 -11.94 3.98 2.07
N TYR A 396 -11.58 3.11 3.02
CA TYR A 396 -11.23 1.72 2.70
C TYR A 396 -12.47 0.88 2.38
N LYS A 397 -13.52 0.97 3.18
CA LYS A 397 -14.75 0.18 2.98
C LYS A 397 -15.46 0.46 1.66
N LEU A 398 -15.43 1.70 1.19
CA LEU A 398 -16.13 2.14 -0.01
C LEU A 398 -15.23 2.31 -1.23
N GLY A 399 -13.92 2.50 -1.03
CA GLY A 399 -12.96 2.79 -2.10
C GLY A 399 -11.74 1.86 -2.12
N GLY A 400 -11.59 0.96 -1.13
CA GLY A 400 -10.44 0.05 -1.07
C GLY A 400 -9.09 0.73 -0.82
N LYS A 401 -9.09 1.99 -0.34
CA LYS A 401 -7.87 2.79 -0.17
C LYS A 401 -7.59 3.06 1.31
N PRO A 402 -6.40 2.77 1.83
CA PRO A 402 -6.03 3.17 3.20
C PRO A 402 -5.70 4.66 3.27
N ALA A 403 -6.20 5.33 4.30
CA ALA A 403 -5.97 6.76 4.52
C ALA A 403 -4.50 7.05 4.89
N ALA A 404 -3.95 8.16 4.39
CA ALA A 404 -2.57 8.57 4.64
C ALA A 404 -2.37 9.25 6.02
N HIS A 405 -3.15 8.84 7.04
CA HIS A 405 -3.04 9.37 8.40
C HIS A 405 -3.34 8.29 9.45
N PHE A 406 -2.85 8.48 10.66
CA PHE A 406 -3.08 7.60 11.78
C PHE A 406 -4.50 7.71 12.36
N GLY A 407 -4.87 6.77 13.21
CA GLY A 407 -6.10 6.80 14.00
C GLY A 407 -7.36 6.37 13.27
N VAL A 408 -7.24 5.85 12.03
CA VAL A 408 -8.38 5.27 11.32
C VAL A 408 -8.66 3.88 11.88
N ASN A 409 -9.91 3.63 12.24
CA ASN A 409 -10.32 2.33 12.74
C ASN A 409 -10.84 1.45 11.60
N TYR A 410 -9.96 0.67 11.02
CA TYR A 410 -10.33 -0.32 10.00
C TYR A 410 -10.92 -1.59 10.62
N GLY A 411 -10.51 -1.95 11.84
CA GLY A 411 -10.83 -3.24 12.47
C GLY A 411 -10.11 -4.42 11.80
N ASP A 412 -9.03 -4.13 11.08
CA ASP A 412 -8.18 -5.09 10.37
C ASP A 412 -6.70 -4.83 10.70
N LYS A 413 -6.07 -5.80 11.37
CA LYS A 413 -4.66 -5.75 11.78
C LYS A 413 -3.71 -5.62 10.57
N ASN A 414 -4.06 -6.20 9.43
CA ASN A 414 -3.23 -6.14 8.23
C ASN A 414 -3.11 -4.69 7.69
N LEU A 415 -4.21 -3.93 7.75
CA LEU A 415 -4.19 -2.50 7.39
C LEU A 415 -3.40 -1.66 8.39
N ASP A 416 -3.44 -2.02 9.67
CA ASP A 416 -2.62 -1.35 10.69
C ASP A 416 -1.13 -1.58 10.41
N THR A 417 -0.71 -2.81 10.05
CA THR A 417 0.67 -3.13 9.64
C THR A 417 1.09 -2.34 8.38
N PHE A 418 0.26 -2.30 7.33
CA PHE A 418 0.56 -1.47 6.16
C PHE A 418 0.70 0.02 6.51
N THR A 419 -0.07 0.53 7.47
CA THR A 419 0.04 1.92 7.93
C THR A 419 1.36 2.19 8.64
N GLU A 420 1.85 1.24 9.43
CA GLU A 420 3.16 1.31 10.09
C GLU A 420 4.30 1.28 9.06
N VAL A 421 4.22 0.39 8.07
CA VAL A 421 5.19 0.34 6.95
C VAL A 421 5.18 1.64 6.15
N TYR A 422 4.00 2.19 5.85
CA TYR A 422 3.88 3.49 5.18
C TYR A 422 4.53 4.62 5.99
N ALA A 423 4.37 4.61 7.29
CA ALA A 423 4.92 5.65 8.16
C ALA A 423 6.44 5.78 8.07
N ASP A 424 7.15 4.67 7.87
CA ASP A 424 8.61 4.66 7.69
C ASP A 424 9.08 4.63 6.23
N SER A 425 8.18 4.58 5.26
CA SER A 425 8.51 4.47 3.84
C SER A 425 9.19 5.71 3.25
N VAL A 426 9.84 5.53 2.10
CA VAL A 426 10.39 6.62 1.28
C VAL A 426 9.29 7.11 0.33
N PRO A 427 8.88 8.38 0.38
CA PRO A 427 7.93 8.91 -0.59
C PRO A 427 8.57 8.98 -1.99
N MET A 428 7.79 8.64 -3.00
CA MET A 428 8.20 8.78 -4.40
C MET A 428 8.68 10.20 -4.69
N PRO A 429 9.84 10.40 -5.36
CA PRO A 429 10.34 11.74 -5.68
C PRO A 429 9.40 12.47 -6.63
N LYS A 430 9.32 13.80 -6.49
CA LYS A 430 8.35 14.63 -7.20
C LYS A 430 8.97 15.56 -8.24
N THR A 431 10.30 15.57 -8.36
CA THR A 431 11.00 16.47 -9.29
C THR A 431 10.87 16.03 -10.74
N ILE A 432 10.76 16.99 -11.65
CA ILE A 432 10.63 16.73 -13.10
C ILE A 432 11.87 15.99 -13.61
N GLU A 433 13.04 16.30 -13.09
CA GLU A 433 14.31 15.71 -13.46
C GLU A 433 14.39 14.23 -13.11
N THR A 434 13.63 13.77 -12.10
CA THR A 434 13.55 12.36 -11.69
C THR A 434 12.40 11.59 -12.34
N SER A 435 11.68 12.21 -13.27
CA SER A 435 10.51 11.58 -13.91
C SER A 435 10.81 10.26 -14.64
N ASN A 436 12.05 10.04 -15.08
CA ASN A 436 12.49 8.80 -15.72
C ASN A 436 13.17 7.82 -14.75
N LEU A 437 13.37 8.21 -13.48
CA LEU A 437 14.11 7.40 -12.50
C LEU A 437 13.51 6.02 -12.33
N TRP A 438 12.20 5.92 -12.26
CA TRP A 438 11.48 4.64 -12.09
C TRP A 438 11.76 3.67 -13.22
N MET A 439 11.58 4.12 -14.44
CA MET A 439 11.82 3.30 -15.62
C MET A 439 13.29 2.87 -15.71
N GLU A 440 14.23 3.76 -15.39
CA GLU A 440 15.65 3.43 -15.36
C GLU A 440 15.99 2.40 -14.28
N LEU A 441 15.41 2.53 -13.08
CA LEU A 441 15.58 1.57 -11.99
C LEU A 441 14.93 0.23 -12.32
N GLU A 442 13.71 0.20 -12.84
CA GLU A 442 13.00 -1.01 -13.25
C GLU A 442 13.83 -1.82 -14.26
N ILE A 443 14.35 -1.13 -15.28
CA ILE A 443 15.25 -1.74 -16.27
C ILE A 443 16.53 -2.25 -15.61
N ALA A 444 17.10 -1.49 -14.67
CA ALA A 444 18.34 -1.88 -13.99
C ALA A 444 18.13 -3.10 -13.08
N PHE A 445 17.09 -3.11 -12.26
CA PHE A 445 16.77 -4.25 -11.41
C PHE A 445 16.52 -5.51 -12.23
N THR A 446 15.73 -5.42 -13.30
CA THR A 446 15.49 -6.55 -14.21
C THR A 446 16.80 -7.07 -14.85
N LYS A 447 17.69 -6.20 -15.28
CA LYS A 447 19.01 -6.60 -15.84
C LYS A 447 19.89 -7.27 -14.81
N ILE A 448 19.97 -6.69 -13.60
CA ILE A 448 20.79 -7.23 -12.51
C ILE A 448 20.24 -8.60 -12.09
N TRP A 449 18.93 -8.75 -11.98
CA TRP A 449 18.31 -10.06 -11.71
C TRP A 449 18.70 -11.11 -12.75
N ASN A 450 18.73 -10.74 -14.02
CA ASN A 450 19.10 -11.63 -15.13
C ASN A 450 20.63 -11.85 -15.28
N GLY A 451 21.45 -11.30 -14.39
CA GLY A 451 22.89 -11.55 -14.31
C GLY A 451 23.77 -10.50 -14.98
N ASP A 452 23.24 -9.36 -15.41
CA ASP A 452 24.06 -8.23 -15.83
C ASP A 452 24.85 -7.69 -14.63
N ASP A 453 26.02 -7.15 -14.89
CA ASP A 453 26.91 -6.63 -13.84
C ASP A 453 26.24 -5.48 -13.05
N PHE A 454 26.02 -5.73 -11.75
CA PHE A 454 25.26 -4.85 -10.88
C PHE A 454 25.92 -3.47 -10.70
N ASN A 455 27.25 -3.43 -10.58
CA ASN A 455 28.03 -2.22 -10.36
C ASN A 455 27.95 -1.29 -11.57
N SER A 456 28.30 -1.79 -12.75
CA SER A 456 28.23 -1.01 -13.99
C SER A 456 26.78 -0.62 -14.37
N THR A 457 25.80 -1.46 -14.04
CA THR A 457 24.39 -1.14 -14.32
C THR A 457 23.92 0.02 -13.46
N LEU A 458 24.16 0.00 -12.13
CA LEU A 458 23.84 1.12 -11.25
C LEU A 458 24.58 2.41 -11.63
N LYS A 459 25.87 2.30 -11.96
CA LYS A 459 26.68 3.44 -12.44
C LYS A 459 26.02 4.10 -13.64
N ASN A 460 25.60 3.31 -14.64
CA ASN A 460 24.93 3.84 -15.84
C ASN A 460 23.61 4.56 -15.51
N VAL A 461 22.81 4.04 -14.55
CA VAL A 461 21.59 4.71 -14.09
C VAL A 461 21.91 6.06 -13.46
N SER A 462 22.89 6.11 -12.55
CA SER A 462 23.31 7.36 -11.92
C SER A 462 23.79 8.37 -12.94
N GLU A 463 24.67 7.97 -13.88
CA GLU A 463 25.17 8.83 -14.94
C GLU A 463 24.03 9.38 -15.84
N SER A 464 23.03 8.54 -16.14
CA SER A 464 21.85 8.96 -16.92
C SER A 464 21.04 10.02 -16.17
N ILE A 465 20.68 9.76 -14.92
CA ILE A 465 19.87 10.67 -14.10
C ILE A 465 20.63 11.96 -13.80
N MET A 466 21.90 11.87 -13.40
CA MET A 466 22.72 13.06 -13.11
C MET A 466 23.00 13.91 -14.36
N THR A 467 23.07 13.30 -15.54
CA THR A 467 23.14 14.03 -16.82
C THR A 467 21.85 14.83 -17.06
N GLN A 468 20.67 14.28 -16.75
CA GLN A 468 19.40 15.00 -16.84
C GLN A 468 19.33 16.14 -15.83
N VAL A 469 19.71 15.89 -14.58
CA VAL A 469 19.72 16.88 -13.50
C VAL A 469 20.68 18.05 -13.79
N THR A 470 21.89 17.75 -14.25
CA THR A 470 22.92 18.80 -14.49
C THR A 470 22.84 19.46 -15.87
N GLY A 471 22.10 18.84 -16.81
CA GLY A 471 22.03 19.27 -18.19
C GLY A 471 23.35 19.12 -18.97
N THR A 472 24.34 18.42 -18.40
CA THR A 472 25.66 18.16 -19.01
C THR A 472 26.06 16.71 -18.77
N ALA A 473 26.89 16.13 -19.67
CA ALA A 473 27.38 14.76 -19.47
C ALA A 473 28.03 14.62 -18.09
N PHE A 474 27.56 13.66 -17.34
CA PHE A 474 28.05 13.35 -16.01
C PHE A 474 28.69 11.96 -16.03
N GLU A 475 29.84 11.82 -15.40
CA GLU A 475 30.57 10.54 -15.28
C GLU A 475 30.86 10.27 -13.80
N GLU A 476 30.47 9.07 -13.34
CA GLU A 476 30.78 8.58 -11.99
C GLU A 476 32.20 8.02 -11.91
N GLU A 477 32.84 8.18 -10.76
CA GLU A 477 34.03 7.40 -10.45
C GLU A 477 33.65 5.96 -10.12
N THR A 478 34.28 4.98 -10.77
CA THR A 478 33.94 3.57 -10.55
C THR A 478 34.35 3.13 -9.14
N LEU A 479 33.36 2.72 -8.34
CA LEU A 479 33.57 2.16 -7.01
C LEU A 479 33.95 0.69 -7.08
N PRO A 480 34.69 0.15 -6.08
CA PRO A 480 35.04 -1.25 -6.02
C PRO A 480 33.82 -2.11 -5.69
N ASP A 481 33.83 -3.34 -6.18
CA ASP A 481 32.84 -4.34 -5.78
C ASP A 481 33.03 -4.74 -4.32
N PRO A 482 31.93 -5.01 -3.58
CA PRO A 482 32.00 -5.50 -2.21
C PRO A 482 32.63 -6.90 -2.17
N THR A 483 33.58 -7.14 -1.23
CA THR A 483 34.38 -8.39 -1.19
C THR A 483 33.77 -9.51 -0.38
N ASP A 484 33.05 -9.23 0.70
CA ASP A 484 32.68 -10.22 1.72
C ASP A 484 31.15 -10.26 1.98
N LEU A 485 30.35 -10.11 0.94
CA LEU A 485 28.87 -10.20 1.05
C LEU A 485 28.38 -11.49 0.42
N ASP A 486 27.84 -12.38 1.26
CA ASP A 486 27.09 -13.57 0.85
C ASP A 486 25.74 -13.60 1.59
N VAL A 487 24.64 -13.74 0.85
CA VAL A 487 23.29 -13.85 1.43
C VAL A 487 23.15 -15.11 2.32
N THR A 488 24.06 -16.05 2.19
CA THR A 488 24.07 -17.31 2.96
C THR A 488 24.89 -17.24 4.26
N ASP A 489 25.53 -16.11 4.58
CA ASP A 489 26.35 -15.98 5.80
C ASP A 489 25.57 -16.25 7.11
N GLY A 490 24.24 -16.16 7.10
CA GLY A 490 23.37 -16.55 8.21
C GLY A 490 22.93 -18.01 8.25
N LEU A 491 23.22 -18.82 7.21
CA LEU A 491 22.73 -20.21 7.11
C LEU A 491 23.68 -21.24 7.72
N THR A 492 24.90 -20.87 8.09
CA THR A 492 25.97 -21.82 8.48
C THR A 492 26.25 -21.90 9.98
N GLU A 493 25.59 -21.16 10.84
CA GLU A 493 25.94 -21.07 12.27
C GLU A 493 25.23 -22.04 13.24
N GLU A 494 24.40 -22.98 12.78
CA GLU A 494 23.79 -23.99 13.67
C GLU A 494 24.00 -25.42 13.18
N SER A 495 25.26 -25.89 13.17
CA SER A 495 25.58 -27.32 13.11
C SER A 495 26.80 -27.65 13.95
N ASP A 496 26.78 -27.34 15.23
CA ASP A 496 27.69 -27.90 16.23
C ASP A 496 26.92 -28.29 17.51
#